data_1470e5999e9d9fc8366ad164f3f2e95d
#
_entry.id   1470e5999e9d9fc8366ad164f3f2e95d
#
_cell.length_a   1.000
_cell.length_b   1.000
_cell.length_c   1.000
_cell.angle_alpha   90.00
_cell.angle_beta   90.00
_cell.angle_gamma   90.00
#
_symmetry.space_group_name_H-M   'P 1'
#
loop_
_entity.id
_entity.type
_entity.pdbx_description
1 polymer ?
#
loop_
_entity_poly.entity_id
_entity_poly.type
_entity_poly.pdbx_seq_one_letter_code
_entity_poly.pdbx_strand_id
1 'polypeptide(L)'
;AAIAINLIVIGVLFLIHTNKLADERGYLNPKGQMVEVDGNNIHVIVDGNEKSDKTLVFIHSNGITDDSVALEPLFGKLQDYRLVYMDRSGFGYSGTAKTDKDIESIVEEMRSVLAALSIDGPYVLVPNGIAGLEAVYWADLYPQEVESIIGINISVANDFEGITEEQYCGFFNYLMVKFAAIGGQRY
;
A
#
# COMPACT_ATOMS: atom_id res chain seq x y z
N ALA A 1 -21.32 1.15 -37.50
CA ALA A 1 -19.93 0.93 -37.95
C ALA A 1 -18.92 1.51 -36.94
N ALA A 2 -18.97 2.83 -36.57
CA ALA A 2 -18.00 3.46 -35.70
C ALA A 2 -17.91 2.79 -34.31
N ILE A 3 -19.04 2.47 -33.67
CA ILE A 3 -19.07 1.82 -32.34
C ILE A 3 -18.39 0.44 -32.39
N ALA A 4 -18.66 -0.34 -33.46
CA ALA A 4 -18.04 -1.68 -33.60
C ALA A 4 -16.51 -1.56 -33.76
N ILE A 5 -16.03 -0.58 -34.50
CA ILE A 5 -14.59 -0.34 -34.69
C ILE A 5 -13.96 0.03 -33.33
N ASN A 6 -14.58 0.93 -32.55
CA ASN A 6 -14.08 1.29 -31.22
C ASN A 6 -14.02 0.10 -30.28
N LEU A 7 -15.03 -0.76 -30.25
CA LEU A 7 -15.03 -1.96 -29.42
C LEU A 7 -13.92 -2.93 -29.82
N ILE A 8 -13.65 -3.09 -31.11
CA ILE A 8 -12.55 -3.92 -31.61
C ILE A 8 -11.21 -3.33 -31.17
N VAL A 9 -11.02 -2.03 -31.30
CA VAL A 9 -9.78 -1.34 -30.87
C VAL A 9 -9.56 -1.52 -29.37
N ILE A 10 -10.59 -1.30 -28.55
CA ILE A 10 -10.52 -1.51 -27.10
C ILE A 10 -10.14 -2.97 -26.77
N GLY A 11 -10.77 -3.93 -27.44
CA GLY A 11 -10.47 -5.35 -27.26
C GLY A 11 -9.02 -5.70 -27.62
N VAL A 12 -8.50 -5.16 -28.70
CA VAL A 12 -7.10 -5.36 -29.12
C VAL A 12 -6.14 -4.72 -28.13
N LEU A 13 -6.39 -3.48 -27.70
CA LEU A 13 -5.57 -2.80 -26.70
C LEU A 13 -5.55 -3.55 -25.36
N PHE A 14 -6.70 -4.08 -24.93
CA PHE A 14 -6.81 -4.91 -23.74
C PHE A 14 -5.97 -6.19 -23.84
N LEU A 15 -6.03 -6.89 -24.98
CA LEU A 15 -5.21 -8.10 -25.20
C LEU A 15 -3.71 -7.79 -25.21
N ILE A 16 -3.31 -6.70 -25.87
CA ILE A 16 -1.90 -6.26 -25.86
C ILE A 16 -1.47 -5.91 -24.45
N HIS A 17 -2.29 -5.20 -23.70
CA HIS A 17 -2.01 -4.81 -22.32
C HIS A 17 -1.82 -6.03 -21.41
N THR A 18 -2.74 -7.02 -21.46
CA THR A 18 -2.65 -8.23 -20.63
C THR A 18 -1.41 -9.06 -20.95
N ASN A 19 -1.05 -9.19 -22.24
CA ASN A 19 0.16 -9.90 -22.64
C ASN A 19 1.42 -9.17 -22.13
N LYS A 20 1.49 -7.85 -22.30
CA LYS A 20 2.62 -7.06 -21.79
C LYS A 20 2.73 -7.12 -20.27
N LEU A 21 1.61 -7.10 -19.54
CA LEU A 21 1.63 -7.27 -18.07
C LEU A 21 2.22 -8.63 -17.67
N ALA A 22 1.89 -9.70 -18.40
CA ALA A 22 2.44 -11.03 -18.12
C ALA A 22 3.97 -11.06 -18.32
N ASP A 23 4.43 -10.46 -19.42
CA ASP A 23 5.88 -10.36 -19.72
C ASP A 23 6.59 -9.50 -18.67
N GLU A 24 6.05 -8.33 -18.34
CA GLU A 24 6.65 -7.39 -17.38
C GLU A 24 6.73 -7.98 -15.98
N ARG A 25 5.76 -8.78 -15.54
CA ARG A 25 5.81 -9.50 -14.24
C ARG A 25 7.04 -10.39 -14.12
N GLY A 26 7.52 -10.96 -15.22
CA GLY A 26 8.74 -11.77 -15.25
C GLY A 26 10.03 -10.97 -15.00
N TYR A 27 10.00 -9.65 -15.20
CA TYR A 27 11.15 -8.75 -14.93
C TYR A 27 11.10 -8.10 -13.55
N LEU A 28 9.96 -8.17 -12.86
CA LEU A 28 9.82 -7.61 -11.53
C LEU A 28 10.48 -8.54 -10.52
N ASN A 29 11.51 -8.05 -9.89
CA ASN A 29 12.19 -8.75 -8.79
C ASN A 29 12.13 -7.84 -7.54
N PRO A 30 11.01 -7.85 -6.80
CA PRO A 30 10.85 -6.99 -5.64
C PRO A 30 11.89 -7.31 -4.58
N LYS A 31 12.44 -6.29 -3.96
CA LYS A 31 13.23 -6.44 -2.73
C LYS A 31 12.27 -6.90 -1.62
N GLY A 32 12.78 -7.65 -0.65
CA GLY A 32 11.97 -8.09 0.49
C GLY A 32 11.55 -9.55 0.42
N GLN A 33 10.50 -9.87 1.14
CA GLN A 33 9.99 -11.23 1.30
C GLN A 33 8.47 -11.27 1.35
N MET A 34 7.90 -12.44 1.12
CA MET A 34 6.47 -12.68 1.29
C MET A 34 6.22 -13.30 2.66
N VAL A 35 5.27 -12.73 3.40
CA VAL A 35 4.84 -13.21 4.71
C VAL A 35 3.37 -13.65 4.59
N GLU A 36 3.09 -14.89 4.96
CA GLU A 36 1.72 -15.40 4.94
C GLU A 36 1.00 -14.98 6.23
N VAL A 37 -0.10 -14.26 6.08
CA VAL A 37 -0.99 -13.85 7.16
C VAL A 37 -2.43 -14.10 6.74
N ASP A 38 -3.19 -14.84 7.55
CA ASP A 38 -4.61 -15.17 7.32
C ASP A 38 -4.88 -15.76 5.92
N GLY A 39 -3.93 -16.56 5.42
CA GLY A 39 -4.01 -17.19 4.10
C GLY A 39 -3.85 -16.21 2.94
N ASN A 40 -3.29 -15.03 3.17
CA ASN A 40 -2.85 -14.07 2.18
C ASN A 40 -1.33 -13.87 2.28
N ASN A 41 -0.68 -13.61 1.15
CA ASN A 41 0.74 -13.31 1.10
C ASN A 41 0.93 -11.80 1.09
N ILE A 42 1.62 -11.28 2.11
CA ILE A 42 1.94 -9.87 2.26
C ILE A 42 3.41 -9.67 1.92
N HIS A 43 3.69 -8.75 1.01
CA HIS A 43 5.05 -8.37 0.67
C HIS A 43 5.60 -7.40 1.70
N VAL A 44 6.80 -7.69 2.20
CA VAL A 44 7.46 -6.92 3.26
C VAL A 44 8.92 -6.69 2.93
N ILE A 45 9.37 -5.47 3.11
CA ILE A 45 10.78 -5.09 3.08
C ILE A 45 11.22 -4.81 4.52
N VAL A 46 12.20 -5.56 5.00
CA VAL A 46 12.92 -5.26 6.25
C VAL A 46 14.32 -4.83 5.86
N ASP A 47 14.72 -3.64 6.30
CA ASP A 47 16.00 -3.01 5.92
C ASP A 47 16.64 -2.34 7.14
N GLY A 48 17.85 -1.83 6.98
CA GLY A 48 18.61 -1.14 8.02
C GLY A 48 19.17 -2.06 9.09
N ASN A 49 19.25 -1.56 10.31
CA ASN A 49 19.87 -2.27 11.43
C ASN A 49 18.88 -3.17 12.17
N GLU A 50 18.90 -4.46 11.91
CA GLU A 50 18.05 -5.45 12.59
C GLU A 50 18.26 -5.53 14.11
N LYS A 51 19.39 -5.05 14.61
CA LYS A 51 19.72 -5.02 16.06
C LYS A 51 19.34 -3.70 16.73
N SER A 52 18.76 -2.77 15.96
CA SER A 52 18.28 -1.50 16.53
C SER A 52 17.14 -1.76 17.52
N ASP A 53 17.15 -1.02 18.62
CA ASP A 53 16.05 -0.96 19.59
C ASP A 53 14.87 -0.12 19.09
N LYS A 54 15.02 0.54 17.93
CA LYS A 54 14.01 1.36 17.28
C LYS A 54 13.60 0.73 15.95
N THR A 55 12.31 0.44 15.83
CA THR A 55 11.70 -0.04 14.58
C THR A 55 10.79 1.03 13.98
N LEU A 56 11.09 1.48 12.77
CA LEU A 56 10.27 2.40 12.00
C LEU A 56 9.37 1.58 11.07
N VAL A 57 8.05 1.67 11.25
CA VAL A 57 7.05 0.99 10.42
C VAL A 57 6.45 2.00 9.46
N PHE A 58 6.78 1.86 8.18
CA PHE A 58 6.27 2.73 7.11
C PHE A 58 4.91 2.23 6.66
N ILE A 59 3.91 3.11 6.73
CA ILE A 59 2.53 2.82 6.35
C ILE A 59 2.18 3.69 5.15
N HIS A 60 2.01 3.03 3.98
CA HIS A 60 1.78 3.75 2.73
C HIS A 60 0.32 4.16 2.51
N SER A 61 0.12 5.19 1.71
CA SER A 61 -1.20 5.70 1.32
C SER A 61 -1.92 4.75 0.35
N ASN A 62 -3.24 4.85 0.31
CA ASN A 62 -4.06 4.15 -0.68
C ASN A 62 -3.83 4.72 -2.10
N GLY A 63 -3.80 3.85 -3.10
CA GLY A 63 -3.89 4.20 -4.51
C GLY A 63 -2.57 4.43 -5.25
N ILE A 64 -1.43 4.29 -4.59
CA ILE A 64 -0.12 4.32 -5.23
C ILE A 64 0.46 2.90 -5.20
N THR A 65 1.01 2.46 -6.31
CA THR A 65 1.41 1.08 -6.51
C THR A 65 2.66 0.77 -5.79
N ASP A 66 3.63 1.32 -5.50
CA ASP A 66 4.83 0.97 -4.75
C ASP A 66 5.59 2.23 -4.28
N ASP A 67 5.25 2.69 -3.09
CA ASP A 67 5.93 3.82 -2.47
C ASP A 67 7.35 3.46 -2.02
N SER A 68 7.72 2.18 -1.97
CA SER A 68 9.04 1.76 -1.47
C SER A 68 10.17 2.33 -2.33
N VAL A 69 9.97 2.42 -3.65
CA VAL A 69 10.94 3.02 -4.57
C VAL A 69 11.12 4.52 -4.30
N ALA A 70 10.03 5.22 -4.02
CA ALA A 70 10.07 6.65 -3.68
C ALA A 70 10.73 6.89 -2.32
N LEU A 71 10.62 5.96 -1.39
CA LEU A 71 11.20 6.02 -0.05
C LEU A 71 12.65 5.49 0.01
N GLU A 72 13.16 4.83 -1.03
CA GLU A 72 14.52 4.28 -1.05
C GLU A 72 15.63 5.29 -0.67
N PRO A 73 15.59 6.55 -1.13
CA PRO A 73 16.58 7.54 -0.70
C PRO A 73 16.48 7.88 0.81
N LEU A 74 15.29 7.80 1.38
CA LEU A 74 15.06 8.00 2.81
C LEU A 74 15.58 6.79 3.60
N PHE A 75 15.31 5.58 3.16
CA PHE A 75 15.82 4.35 3.79
C PHE A 75 17.34 4.36 3.86
N GLY A 76 18.04 4.80 2.80
CA GLY A 76 19.49 4.95 2.80
C GLY A 76 20.06 5.93 3.83
N LYS A 77 19.22 6.82 4.40
CA LYS A 77 19.60 7.76 5.46
C LYS A 77 19.25 7.27 6.87
N LEU A 78 18.45 6.25 6.99
CA LEU A 78 17.90 5.75 8.24
C LEU A 78 18.47 4.37 8.63
N GLN A 79 19.62 4.00 8.07
CA GLN A 79 20.23 2.67 8.23
C GLN A 79 20.62 2.32 9.68
N ASP A 80 20.63 3.26 10.61
CA ASP A 80 20.85 3.02 12.03
C ASP A 80 19.62 2.41 12.73
N TYR A 81 18.46 2.48 12.10
CA TYR A 81 17.18 1.97 12.59
C TYR A 81 16.80 0.68 11.87
N ARG A 82 15.95 -0.14 12.49
CA ARG A 82 15.23 -1.20 11.76
C ARG A 82 14.09 -0.54 10.99
N LEU A 83 14.03 -0.77 9.71
CA LEU A 83 13.02 -0.23 8.81
C LEU A 83 12.11 -1.37 8.35
N VAL A 84 10.81 -1.20 8.48
CA VAL A 84 9.81 -2.14 7.98
C VAL A 84 8.85 -1.40 7.07
N TYR A 85 8.77 -1.83 5.84
CA TYR A 85 7.79 -1.39 4.87
C TYR A 85 6.98 -2.59 4.42
N MET A 86 5.66 -2.46 4.30
CA MET A 86 4.81 -3.53 3.82
C MET A 86 3.78 -3.02 2.83
N ASP A 87 3.57 -3.77 1.77
CA ASP A 87 2.48 -3.55 0.85
C ASP A 87 1.19 -4.10 1.48
N ARG A 88 0.14 -3.30 1.54
CA ARG A 88 -1.17 -3.76 1.99
C ARG A 88 -1.72 -4.83 1.05
N SER A 89 -2.59 -5.70 1.56
CA SER A 89 -3.37 -6.59 0.70
C SER A 89 -4.02 -5.84 -0.45
N GLY A 90 -3.83 -6.35 -1.67
CA GLY A 90 -4.35 -5.77 -2.90
C GLY A 90 -3.50 -4.67 -3.52
N PHE A 91 -2.37 -4.31 -2.92
CA PHE A 91 -1.42 -3.32 -3.42
C PHE A 91 -0.04 -3.92 -3.63
N GLY A 92 0.79 -3.24 -4.43
CA GLY A 92 2.16 -3.63 -4.70
C GLY A 92 2.29 -5.10 -5.12
N TYR A 93 3.10 -5.83 -4.40
CA TYR A 93 3.34 -7.25 -4.63
C TYR A 93 2.52 -8.16 -3.70
N SER A 94 1.73 -7.59 -2.79
CA SER A 94 0.87 -8.36 -1.88
C SER A 94 -0.29 -9.01 -2.61
N GLY A 95 -0.75 -10.13 -2.08
CA GLY A 95 -1.95 -10.83 -2.54
C GLY A 95 -3.22 -10.01 -2.34
N THR A 96 -4.27 -10.38 -3.05
CA THR A 96 -5.58 -9.71 -2.95
C THR A 96 -6.25 -10.00 -1.61
N ALA A 97 -6.78 -8.97 -0.96
CA ALA A 97 -7.56 -9.15 0.27
C ALA A 97 -8.80 -10.01 0.03
N LYS A 98 -9.10 -10.85 1.00
CA LYS A 98 -10.29 -11.71 1.00
C LYS A 98 -11.47 -11.08 1.73
N THR A 99 -11.23 -10.00 2.48
CA THR A 99 -12.20 -9.30 3.33
C THR A 99 -12.23 -7.82 3.00
N ASP A 100 -13.25 -7.13 3.48
CA ASP A 100 -13.36 -5.68 3.40
C ASP A 100 -12.17 -5.01 4.11
N LYS A 101 -11.79 -3.85 3.60
CA LYS A 101 -10.61 -3.08 4.03
C LYS A 101 -11.04 -1.88 4.86
N ASP A 102 -11.55 -2.13 6.06
CA ASP A 102 -11.68 -1.08 7.07
C ASP A 102 -10.35 -0.82 7.81
N ILE A 103 -10.31 0.25 8.56
CA ILE A 103 -9.09 0.68 9.29
C ILE A 103 -8.65 -0.41 10.26
N GLU A 104 -9.59 -1.06 10.94
CA GLU A 104 -9.32 -2.12 11.91
C GLU A 104 -8.62 -3.31 11.24
N SER A 105 -9.18 -3.84 10.16
CA SER A 105 -8.59 -4.98 9.44
C SER A 105 -7.22 -4.66 8.84
N ILE A 106 -6.99 -3.42 8.41
CA ILE A 106 -5.69 -2.97 7.91
C ILE A 106 -4.66 -2.95 9.04
N VAL A 107 -5.00 -2.41 10.20
CA VAL A 107 -4.10 -2.35 11.36
C VAL A 107 -3.80 -3.76 11.87
N GLU A 108 -4.81 -4.64 11.98
CA GLU A 108 -4.61 -6.02 12.41
C GLU A 108 -3.73 -6.81 11.41
N GLU A 109 -3.88 -6.60 10.11
CA GLU A 109 -2.99 -7.19 9.10
C GLU A 109 -1.54 -6.78 9.34
N MET A 110 -1.26 -5.48 9.55
CA MET A 110 0.09 -4.98 9.81
C MET A 110 0.68 -5.57 11.10
N ARG A 111 -0.10 -5.63 12.18
CA ARG A 111 0.30 -6.22 13.45
C ARG A 111 0.63 -7.71 13.30
N SER A 112 -0.22 -8.44 12.57
CA SER A 112 -0.02 -9.86 12.30
C SER A 112 1.25 -10.12 11.49
N VAL A 113 1.57 -9.27 10.52
CA VAL A 113 2.82 -9.33 9.75
C VAL A 113 4.03 -9.13 10.65
N LEU A 114 4.02 -8.11 11.52
CA LEU A 114 5.13 -7.85 12.44
C LEU A 114 5.31 -9.01 13.43
N ALA A 115 4.22 -9.56 13.95
CA ALA A 115 4.26 -10.74 14.81
C ALA A 115 4.84 -11.98 14.09
N ALA A 116 4.43 -12.22 12.84
CA ALA A 116 4.96 -13.32 12.02
C ALA A 116 6.46 -13.19 11.77
N LEU A 117 6.97 -11.95 11.69
CA LEU A 117 8.39 -11.65 11.55
C LEU A 117 9.15 -11.64 12.90
N SER A 118 8.45 -11.83 14.02
CA SER A 118 9.02 -11.70 15.37
C SER A 118 9.67 -10.33 15.60
N ILE A 119 9.04 -9.29 15.10
CA ILE A 119 9.44 -7.89 15.29
C ILE A 119 8.53 -7.29 16.36
N ASP A 120 9.06 -7.11 17.55
CA ASP A 120 8.33 -6.59 18.69
C ASP A 120 8.40 -5.05 18.76
N GLY A 121 7.32 -4.46 19.30
CA GLY A 121 7.25 -3.02 19.59
C GLY A 121 8.04 -2.60 20.83
N PRO A 122 7.98 -1.32 21.23
CA PRO A 122 7.15 -0.30 20.61
C PRO A 122 7.71 0.23 19.28
N TYR A 123 6.81 0.59 18.36
CA TYR A 123 7.14 1.03 17.01
C TYR A 123 7.10 2.55 16.88
N VAL A 124 7.94 3.09 16.01
CA VAL A 124 7.76 4.43 15.44
C VAL A 124 6.96 4.26 14.14
N LEU A 125 5.71 4.67 14.14
CA LEU A 125 4.87 4.59 12.94
C LEU A 125 5.18 5.77 12.02
N VAL A 126 5.40 5.48 10.73
CA VAL A 126 5.72 6.49 9.71
C VAL A 126 4.67 6.44 8.60
N PRO A 127 3.46 6.98 8.89
CA PRO A 127 2.37 7.02 7.90
C PRO A 127 2.60 8.06 6.82
N ASN A 128 2.14 7.77 5.60
CA ASN A 128 2.06 8.68 4.48
C ASN A 128 0.60 8.92 4.08
N GLY A 129 0.22 10.18 3.86
CA GLY A 129 -1.12 10.56 3.39
C GLY A 129 -2.25 10.07 4.30
N ILE A 130 -3.24 9.39 3.72
CA ILE A 130 -4.41 8.87 4.44
C ILE A 130 -4.07 7.82 5.50
N ALA A 131 -2.90 7.18 5.40
CA ALA A 131 -2.43 6.24 6.40
C ALA A 131 -2.23 6.85 7.80
N GLY A 132 -2.27 8.19 7.90
CA GLY A 132 -2.34 8.89 9.16
C GLY A 132 -3.51 8.46 10.04
N LEU A 133 -4.66 8.15 9.44
CA LEU A 133 -5.84 7.65 10.16
C LEU A 133 -5.58 6.29 10.81
N GLU A 134 -4.90 5.40 10.09
CA GLU A 134 -4.55 4.06 10.57
C GLU A 134 -3.52 4.12 11.69
N ALA A 135 -2.52 4.98 11.56
CA ALA A 135 -1.51 5.16 12.60
C ALA A 135 -2.11 5.72 13.90
N VAL A 136 -3.06 6.66 13.80
CA VAL A 136 -3.78 7.19 14.97
C VAL A 136 -4.66 6.11 15.58
N TYR A 137 -5.40 5.34 14.76
CA TYR A 137 -6.22 4.22 15.23
C TYR A 137 -5.38 3.16 15.95
N TRP A 138 -4.22 2.80 15.39
CA TRP A 138 -3.30 1.86 16.03
C TRP A 138 -2.82 2.37 17.40
N ALA A 139 -2.38 3.65 17.47
CA ALA A 139 -1.92 4.23 18.70
C ALA A 139 -3.01 4.35 19.79
N ASP A 140 -4.27 4.54 19.38
CA ASP A 140 -5.40 4.62 20.31
C ASP A 140 -5.76 3.25 20.91
N LEU A 141 -5.82 2.21 20.08
CA LEU A 141 -6.17 0.86 20.53
C LEU A 141 -5.02 0.12 21.22
N TYR A 142 -3.81 0.33 20.74
CA TYR A 142 -2.61 -0.38 21.21
C TYR A 142 -1.49 0.57 21.63
N PRO A 143 -1.73 1.46 22.61
CA PRO A 143 -0.78 2.51 22.99
C PRO A 143 0.58 1.98 23.46
N GLN A 144 0.62 0.74 23.96
CA GLN A 144 1.86 0.09 24.38
C GLN A 144 2.74 -0.38 23.21
N GLU A 145 2.15 -0.50 22.00
CA GLU A 145 2.88 -0.92 20.79
C GLU A 145 3.45 0.27 20.01
N VAL A 146 3.01 1.51 20.31
CA VAL A 146 3.37 2.70 19.55
C VAL A 146 4.16 3.67 20.42
N GLU A 147 5.43 3.87 20.07
CA GLU A 147 6.28 4.86 20.76
C GLU A 147 5.96 6.28 20.28
N SER A 148 5.81 6.46 18.97
CA SER A 148 5.52 7.76 18.36
C SER A 148 5.03 7.61 16.92
N ILE A 149 4.47 8.70 16.38
CA ILE A 149 4.02 8.81 14.99
C ILE A 149 4.80 9.94 14.31
N ILE A 150 5.45 9.66 13.19
CA ILE A 150 6.13 10.63 12.35
C ILE A 150 5.41 10.68 11.00
N GLY A 151 4.47 11.62 10.86
CA GLY A 151 3.64 11.71 9.67
C GLY A 151 4.33 12.36 8.46
N ILE A 152 4.20 11.73 7.29
CA ILE A 152 4.64 12.30 6.01
C ILE A 152 3.40 12.80 5.28
N ASN A 153 3.13 14.12 5.34
CA ASN A 153 1.97 14.73 4.70
C ASN A 153 0.65 14.00 5.01
N ILE A 154 0.43 13.68 6.29
CA ILE A 154 -0.70 12.87 6.72
C ILE A 154 -2.02 13.64 6.65
N SER A 155 -3.09 12.91 6.32
CA SER A 155 -4.47 13.33 6.53
C SER A 155 -4.95 12.92 7.92
N VAL A 156 -5.78 13.77 8.52
CA VAL A 156 -6.44 13.52 9.79
C VAL A 156 -7.96 13.52 9.63
N ALA A 157 -8.70 13.02 10.62
CA ALA A 157 -10.15 12.85 10.52
C ALA A 157 -10.88 14.15 10.11
N ASN A 158 -10.45 15.29 10.63
CA ASN A 158 -11.06 16.58 10.33
C ASN A 158 -10.93 17.01 8.85
N ASP A 159 -9.96 16.50 8.11
CA ASP A 159 -9.79 16.80 6.68
C ASP A 159 -10.96 16.27 5.83
N PHE A 160 -11.73 15.34 6.38
CA PHE A 160 -12.85 14.69 5.70
C PHE A 160 -14.21 15.18 6.22
N GLU A 161 -14.26 16.10 7.19
CA GLU A 161 -15.52 16.67 7.68
C GLU A 161 -16.25 17.43 6.55
N GLY A 162 -17.50 17.02 6.28
CA GLY A 162 -18.34 17.63 5.27
C GLY A 162 -18.08 17.19 3.82
N ILE A 163 -17.14 16.26 3.60
CA ILE A 163 -16.95 15.66 2.28
C ILE A 163 -17.94 14.49 2.12
N THR A 164 -18.79 14.58 1.09
CA THR A 164 -19.71 13.47 0.76
C THR A 164 -18.98 12.39 -0.03
N GLU A 165 -19.47 11.15 0.06
CA GLU A 165 -18.94 10.00 -0.69
C GLU A 165 -18.89 10.28 -2.22
N GLU A 166 -19.89 11.00 -2.75
CA GLU A 166 -19.93 11.45 -4.16
C GLU A 166 -18.80 12.42 -4.51
N GLN A 167 -18.37 13.27 -3.58
CA GLN A 167 -17.26 14.20 -3.79
C GLN A 167 -15.92 13.48 -3.77
N TYR A 168 -15.80 12.40 -2.96
CA TYR A 168 -14.58 11.62 -2.84
C TYR A 168 -14.40 10.61 -3.99
N CYS A 169 -15.49 9.99 -4.44
CA CYS A 169 -15.51 8.94 -5.47
C CYS A 169 -16.21 9.41 -6.76
N GLY A 170 -15.97 10.62 -7.21
CA GLY A 170 -16.64 11.17 -8.39
C GLY A 170 -16.55 10.24 -9.61
N PHE A 171 -17.60 10.30 -10.46
CA PHE A 171 -17.70 9.51 -11.70
C PHE A 171 -16.42 9.53 -12.55
N PHE A 172 -15.69 10.64 -12.56
CA PHE A 172 -14.43 10.76 -13.28
C PHE A 172 -13.34 9.83 -12.72
N ASN A 173 -13.20 9.71 -11.40
CA ASN A 173 -12.25 8.78 -10.77
C ASN A 173 -12.61 7.33 -11.10
N TYR A 174 -13.89 6.98 -11.02
CA TYR A 174 -14.36 5.65 -11.44
C TYR A 174 -14.01 5.36 -12.91
N LEU A 175 -14.22 6.33 -13.80
CA LEU A 175 -13.89 6.19 -15.21
C LEU A 175 -12.37 6.02 -15.43
N MET A 176 -11.55 6.80 -14.71
CA MET A 176 -10.08 6.71 -14.79
C MET A 176 -9.54 5.38 -14.31
N VAL A 177 -10.10 4.81 -13.24
CA VAL A 177 -9.74 3.46 -12.76
C VAL A 177 -10.06 2.40 -13.84
N LYS A 178 -11.24 2.49 -14.45
CA LYS A 178 -11.62 1.58 -15.55
C LYS A 178 -10.75 1.77 -16.79
N PHE A 179 -10.39 3.00 -17.12
CA PHE A 179 -9.49 3.33 -18.22
C PHE A 179 -8.08 2.77 -17.98
N ALA A 180 -7.55 2.90 -16.76
CA ALA A 180 -6.28 2.32 -16.37
C ALA A 180 -6.31 0.78 -16.46
N ALA A 181 -7.40 0.14 -16.00
CA ALA A 181 -7.56 -1.31 -16.02
C ALA A 181 -7.52 -1.94 -17.43
N ILE A 182 -7.86 -1.16 -18.47
CA ILE A 182 -7.73 -1.59 -19.89
C ILE A 182 -6.43 -1.09 -20.53
N GLY A 183 -5.49 -0.58 -19.73
CA GLY A 183 -4.20 -0.08 -20.22
C GLY A 183 -4.23 1.30 -20.83
N GLY A 184 -5.29 2.08 -20.60
CA GLY A 184 -5.45 3.42 -21.21
C GLY A 184 -4.36 4.43 -20.82
N GLN A 185 -3.72 4.26 -19.68
CA GLN A 185 -2.59 5.09 -19.25
C GLN A 185 -1.26 4.75 -19.95
N ARG A 186 -1.21 3.64 -20.67
CA ARG A 186 0.00 3.15 -21.36
C ARG A 186 0.11 3.72 -22.78
N TYR A 187 -1.00 4.22 -23.34
CA TYR A 187 -1.17 4.75 -24.69
C TYR A 187 -1.79 6.15 -24.64
#